data_b73f21c79a0e0e35c9102475e9ea0841
#
_entry.id   b73f21c79a0e0e35c9102475e9ea0841
#
_cell.length_a   1.000
_cell.length_b   1.000
_cell.length_c   1.000
_cell.angle_alpha   90.00
_cell.angle_beta   90.00
_cell.angle_gamma   90.00
#
_symmetry.space_group_name_H-M   'P 1'
#
loop_
_entity.id
_entity.type
_entity.pdbx_description
1 polymer ?
#
loop_
_entity_poly.entity_id
_entity_poly.type
_entity_poly.pdbx_seq_one_letter_code
_entity_poly.pdbx_strand_id
1 'polypeptide(L)'
;VLVVDTGEIQSQSGETKEPSKGIVKPGDYILSMNEEQIKDKKELIRDLDELDGTQVQLELNREGEILPVSVTPVKDSEGAYKLGLWVRDDTQGIGTLTYVDEQGKYGALGHGISDVDTAGLLDIQEGTLYKAQILAVSRGSRGNPGELAGMIRYDNSNVLGSIQENCKNGIYGQMDLSDAQKLS
;
A
#
# COMPACT_ATOMS: atom_id res chain seq x y z
N VAL A 1 -5.41 1.39 4.86
CA VAL A 1 -4.98 2.26 3.75
C VAL A 1 -3.84 3.13 4.22
N LEU A 2 -2.69 3.11 3.53
CA LEU A 2 -1.48 3.88 3.90
C LEU A 2 -1.62 5.35 3.50
N VAL A 3 -1.31 6.25 4.42
CA VAL A 3 -1.17 7.69 4.14
C VAL A 3 0.26 7.96 3.65
N VAL A 4 0.39 8.50 2.44
CA VAL A 4 1.68 8.85 1.84
C VAL A 4 2.03 10.31 2.03
N ASP A 5 1.02 11.21 2.11
CA ASP A 5 1.23 12.63 2.41
C ASP A 5 -0.08 13.30 2.83
N THR A 6 0.03 14.53 3.35
CA THR A 6 -1.10 15.44 3.58
C THR A 6 -1.05 16.59 2.60
N GLY A 7 -2.22 17.08 2.16
CA GLY A 7 -2.32 18.07 1.10
C GLY A 7 -3.31 19.19 1.38
N GLU A 8 -3.16 20.22 0.59
CA GLU A 8 -4.05 21.39 0.58
C GLU A 8 -5.31 21.10 -0.22
N ILE A 9 -6.43 21.67 0.23
CA ILE A 9 -7.73 21.64 -0.46
C ILE A 9 -8.17 23.08 -0.73
N GLN A 10 -8.52 23.35 -1.98
CA GLN A 10 -9.21 24.58 -2.35
C GLN A 10 -10.70 24.45 -1.99
N SER A 11 -11.14 25.18 -0.97
CA SER A 11 -12.54 25.16 -0.54
C SER A 11 -13.46 25.89 -1.53
N GLN A 12 -14.76 25.67 -1.42
CA GLN A 12 -15.76 26.41 -2.22
C GLN A 12 -15.69 27.94 -2.04
N SER A 13 -15.21 28.42 -0.91
CA SER A 13 -14.98 29.85 -0.66
C SER A 13 -13.73 30.40 -1.32
N GLY A 14 -12.91 29.55 -1.98
CA GLY A 14 -11.61 29.92 -2.55
C GLY A 14 -10.46 29.95 -1.56
N GLU A 15 -10.70 29.58 -0.30
CA GLU A 15 -9.65 29.49 0.72
C GLU A 15 -8.92 28.14 0.59
N THR A 16 -7.60 28.17 0.76
CA THR A 16 -6.79 26.96 0.88
C THR A 16 -6.81 26.46 2.31
N LYS A 17 -7.14 25.18 2.53
CA LYS A 17 -7.21 24.53 3.84
C LYS A 17 -6.43 23.23 3.86
N GLU A 18 -5.84 22.90 5.00
CA GLU A 18 -5.09 21.68 5.26
C GLU A 18 -5.73 20.93 6.44
N PRO A 19 -6.85 20.21 6.23
CA PRO A 19 -7.65 19.66 7.32
C PRO A 19 -6.93 18.60 8.16
N SER A 20 -6.02 17.84 7.57
CA SER A 20 -5.28 16.77 8.25
C SER A 20 -3.89 17.16 8.74
N LYS A 21 -3.45 18.39 8.47
CA LYS A 21 -2.11 18.86 8.85
C LYS A 21 -1.86 18.79 10.34
N GLY A 22 -0.77 18.13 10.72
CA GLY A 22 -0.39 17.96 12.13
C GLY A 22 -1.21 16.93 12.91
N ILE A 23 -2.28 16.39 12.31
CA ILE A 23 -3.12 15.34 12.88
C ILE A 23 -2.71 13.97 12.32
N VAL A 24 -2.77 13.84 11.00
CA VAL A 24 -2.35 12.64 10.26
C VAL A 24 -0.96 12.87 9.70
N LYS A 25 -0.15 11.83 9.61
CA LYS A 25 1.23 11.88 9.12
C LYS A 25 1.47 10.86 8.01
N PRO A 26 2.42 11.11 7.11
CA PRO A 26 2.94 10.08 6.23
C PRO A 26 3.41 8.86 7.04
N GLY A 27 3.02 7.66 6.58
CA GLY A 27 3.29 6.40 7.28
C GLY A 27 2.17 5.91 8.20
N ASP A 28 1.14 6.71 8.47
CA ASP A 28 -0.04 6.25 9.18
C ASP A 28 -0.86 5.30 8.31
N TYR A 29 -1.43 4.26 8.91
CA TYR A 29 -2.43 3.42 8.26
C TYR A 29 -3.82 3.78 8.78
N ILE A 30 -4.73 4.18 7.91
CA ILE A 30 -6.15 4.36 8.24
C ILE A 30 -6.78 2.97 8.36
N LEU A 31 -7.26 2.64 9.54
CA LEU A 31 -7.91 1.36 9.86
C LEU A 31 -9.43 1.46 9.78
N SER A 32 -10.00 2.56 10.30
CA SER A 32 -11.44 2.79 10.29
C SER A 32 -11.76 4.27 10.14
N MET A 33 -12.98 4.56 9.67
CA MET A 33 -13.59 5.88 9.64
C MET A 33 -14.99 5.80 10.23
N ASN A 34 -15.29 6.62 11.25
CA ASN A 34 -16.57 6.62 11.97
C ASN A 34 -17.00 5.23 12.45
N GLU A 35 -16.06 4.45 13.02
CA GLU A 35 -16.23 3.08 13.51
C GLU A 35 -16.39 2.00 12.40
N GLU A 36 -16.46 2.38 11.12
CA GLU A 36 -16.46 1.45 9.99
C GLU A 36 -15.04 1.13 9.52
N GLN A 37 -14.73 -0.15 9.35
CA GLN A 37 -13.40 -0.59 8.89
C GLN A 37 -13.16 -0.17 7.44
N ILE A 38 -11.96 0.34 7.14
CA ILE A 38 -11.52 0.71 5.82
C ILE A 38 -10.49 -0.31 5.32
N LYS A 39 -10.89 -1.14 4.37
CA LYS A 39 -10.02 -2.18 3.79
C LYS A 39 -9.20 -1.66 2.63
N ASP A 40 -9.79 -0.82 1.79
CA ASP A 40 -9.16 -0.29 0.60
C ASP A 40 -9.53 1.19 0.36
N LYS A 41 -8.86 1.79 -0.61
CA LYS A 41 -9.09 3.19 -0.98
C LYS A 41 -10.50 3.44 -1.54
N LYS A 42 -11.13 2.44 -2.14
CA LYS A 42 -12.49 2.58 -2.69
C LYS A 42 -13.52 2.71 -1.58
N GLU A 43 -13.36 1.93 -0.50
CA GLU A 43 -14.20 2.07 0.71
C GLU A 43 -14.01 3.45 1.32
N LEU A 44 -12.77 3.90 1.49
CA LEU A 44 -12.48 5.24 2.01
C LEU A 44 -13.13 6.35 1.17
N ILE A 45 -13.07 6.27 -0.17
CA ILE A 45 -13.68 7.26 -1.06
C ILE A 45 -15.20 7.23 -0.95
N ARG A 46 -15.81 6.04 -0.96
CA ARG A 46 -17.26 5.88 -0.81
C ARG A 46 -17.75 6.52 0.49
N ASP A 47 -17.08 6.25 1.60
CA ASP A 47 -17.47 6.77 2.90
C ASP A 47 -17.25 8.28 3.01
N LEU A 48 -16.25 8.83 2.29
CA LEU A 48 -16.06 10.28 2.15
C LEU A 48 -17.19 10.95 1.34
N ASP A 49 -17.73 10.28 0.32
CA ASP A 49 -18.82 10.80 -0.53
C ASP A 49 -20.16 10.87 0.26
N GLU A 50 -20.30 10.09 1.33
CA GLU A 50 -21.48 10.08 2.20
C GLU A 50 -21.42 11.14 3.32
N LEU A 51 -20.32 11.88 3.45
CA LEU A 51 -20.16 12.88 4.50
C LEU A 51 -21.06 14.10 4.29
N ASP A 52 -21.54 14.64 5.41
CA ASP A 52 -22.34 15.87 5.48
C ASP A 52 -21.54 17.11 5.93
N GLY A 53 -20.23 16.93 6.17
CA GLY A 53 -19.33 17.97 6.66
C GLY A 53 -19.12 17.96 8.16
N THR A 54 -19.70 17.01 8.88
CA THR A 54 -19.40 16.79 10.31
C THR A 54 -17.97 16.28 10.47
N GLN A 55 -17.44 16.43 11.68
CA GLN A 55 -16.12 15.92 12.04
C GLN A 55 -16.09 14.40 11.92
N VAL A 56 -15.04 13.89 11.29
CA VAL A 56 -14.80 12.47 11.06
C VAL A 56 -13.85 11.94 12.12
N GLN A 57 -14.17 10.79 12.68
CA GLN A 57 -13.30 10.03 13.55
C GLN A 57 -12.51 9.02 12.72
N LEU A 58 -11.18 9.10 12.76
CA LEU A 58 -10.29 8.12 12.13
C LEU A 58 -9.58 7.33 13.22
N GLU A 59 -9.46 6.03 13.03
CA GLU A 59 -8.56 5.19 13.79
C GLU A 59 -7.32 4.91 12.93
N LEU A 60 -6.16 5.33 13.41
CA LEU A 60 -4.90 5.20 12.71
C LEU A 60 -4.00 4.18 13.43
N ASN A 61 -3.25 3.39 12.65
CA ASN A 61 -2.09 2.69 13.15
C ASN A 61 -0.85 3.51 12.80
N ARG A 62 -0.15 4.02 13.81
CA ARG A 62 1.11 4.75 13.70
C ARG A 62 2.19 3.98 14.44
N GLU A 63 3.14 3.40 13.70
CA GLU A 63 4.26 2.64 14.26
C GLU A 63 3.84 1.49 15.21
N GLY A 64 2.67 0.88 14.97
CA GLY A 64 2.09 -0.18 15.79
C GLY A 64 1.17 0.30 16.90
N GLU A 65 1.04 1.60 17.12
CA GLU A 65 0.11 2.19 18.08
C GLU A 65 -1.20 2.59 17.41
N ILE A 66 -2.33 2.27 18.04
CA ILE A 66 -3.66 2.66 17.56
C ILE A 66 -4.01 4.03 18.13
N LEU A 67 -4.24 4.99 17.24
CA LEU A 67 -4.50 6.39 17.57
C LEU A 67 -5.86 6.82 17.02
N PRO A 68 -6.84 7.12 17.88
CA PRO A 68 -8.06 7.79 17.45
C PRO A 68 -7.77 9.28 17.23
N VAL A 69 -8.13 9.79 16.06
CA VAL A 69 -7.98 11.21 15.70
C VAL A 69 -9.25 11.72 15.06
N SER A 70 -9.45 13.03 15.12
CA SER A 70 -10.62 13.69 14.54
C SER A 70 -10.16 14.67 13.48
N VAL A 71 -10.76 14.60 12.30
CA VAL A 71 -10.50 15.51 11.19
C VAL A 71 -11.81 16.13 10.72
N THR A 72 -11.82 17.45 10.52
CA THR A 72 -12.99 18.12 9.93
C THR A 72 -12.80 18.20 8.41
N PRO A 73 -13.65 17.51 7.61
CA PRO A 73 -13.51 17.53 6.17
C PRO A 73 -13.77 18.92 5.60
N VAL A 74 -13.15 19.19 4.47
CA VAL A 74 -13.34 20.46 3.74
C VAL A 74 -14.06 20.15 2.43
N LYS A 75 -15.12 20.94 2.14
CA LYS A 75 -15.83 20.85 0.88
C LYS A 75 -15.01 21.57 -0.19
N ASP A 76 -14.60 20.84 -1.22
CA ASP A 76 -13.81 21.37 -2.32
C ASP A 76 -14.65 22.20 -3.31
N SER A 77 -14.01 22.76 -4.34
CA SER A 77 -14.66 23.58 -5.36
C SER A 77 -15.71 22.83 -6.19
N GLU A 78 -15.62 21.50 -6.23
CA GLU A 78 -16.54 20.63 -6.96
C GLU A 78 -17.72 20.16 -6.08
N GLY A 79 -17.66 20.45 -4.79
CA GLY A 79 -18.69 20.11 -3.82
C GLY A 79 -18.47 18.79 -3.11
N ALA A 80 -17.33 18.12 -3.31
CA ALA A 80 -16.97 16.90 -2.61
C ALA A 80 -16.25 17.18 -1.29
N TYR A 81 -16.51 16.38 -0.28
CA TYR A 81 -15.78 16.45 0.99
C TYR A 81 -14.43 15.75 0.88
N LYS A 82 -13.38 16.39 1.38
CA LYS A 82 -12.01 15.91 1.34
C LYS A 82 -11.35 16.05 2.71
N LEU A 83 -10.47 15.11 3.03
CA LEU A 83 -9.63 15.15 4.23
C LEU A 83 -8.23 15.74 3.98
N GLY A 84 -7.87 16.02 2.72
CA GLY A 84 -6.52 16.48 2.37
C GLY A 84 -5.46 15.40 2.64
N LEU A 85 -5.73 14.19 2.21
CA LEU A 85 -4.84 13.04 2.37
C LEU A 85 -4.49 12.46 0.99
N TRP A 86 -3.22 12.16 0.81
CA TRP A 86 -2.76 11.29 -0.27
C TRP A 86 -2.61 9.89 0.28
N VAL A 87 -3.31 8.91 -0.33
CA VAL A 87 -3.37 7.55 0.20
C VAL A 87 -3.04 6.51 -0.86
N ARG A 88 -2.50 5.38 -0.38
CA ARG A 88 -2.19 4.20 -1.18
C ARG A 88 -2.71 2.96 -0.47
N ASP A 89 -3.27 2.02 -1.21
CA ASP A 89 -3.79 0.75 -0.70
C ASP A 89 -3.16 -0.47 -1.38
N ASP A 90 -2.43 -0.24 -2.46
CA ASP A 90 -1.73 -1.27 -3.20
C ASP A 90 -0.25 -0.92 -3.40
N THR A 91 0.56 -1.96 -3.48
CA THR A 91 1.94 -1.85 -3.91
C THR A 91 2.28 -3.01 -4.82
N GLN A 92 3.14 -2.74 -5.77
CA GLN A 92 3.55 -3.71 -6.78
C GLN A 92 5.07 -3.67 -6.91
N GLY A 93 5.66 -4.82 -7.13
CA GLY A 93 7.10 -4.91 -7.33
C GLY A 93 7.48 -6.17 -8.09
N ILE A 94 8.62 -6.14 -8.73
CA ILE A 94 9.23 -7.30 -9.37
C ILE A 94 10.48 -7.65 -8.58
N GLY A 95 10.62 -8.94 -8.28
CA GLY A 95 11.72 -9.43 -7.50
C GLY A 95 12.10 -10.87 -7.85
N THR A 96 13.03 -11.40 -7.09
CA THR A 96 13.56 -12.74 -7.29
C THR A 96 13.06 -13.69 -6.21
N LEU A 97 12.47 -14.80 -6.63
CA LEU A 97 12.19 -15.93 -5.76
C LEU A 97 13.53 -16.58 -5.36
N THR A 98 13.79 -16.71 -4.07
CA THR A 98 15.07 -17.20 -3.55
C THR A 98 15.04 -18.71 -3.37
N TYR A 99 13.98 -19.23 -2.75
CA TYR A 99 13.77 -20.66 -2.55
C TYR A 99 12.29 -21.03 -2.44
N VAL A 100 12.01 -22.30 -2.67
CA VAL A 100 10.74 -22.97 -2.35
C VAL A 100 11.09 -24.29 -1.69
N ASP A 101 10.48 -24.61 -0.56
CA ASP A 101 10.66 -25.89 0.11
C ASP A 101 9.68 -26.97 -0.40
N GLU A 102 9.83 -28.19 0.10
CA GLU A 102 8.99 -29.34 -0.28
C GLU A 102 7.52 -29.20 0.15
N GLN A 103 7.20 -28.28 1.05
CA GLN A 103 5.86 -27.96 1.51
C GLN A 103 5.26 -26.77 0.75
N GLY A 104 5.99 -26.18 -0.21
CA GLY A 104 5.57 -25.00 -0.97
C GLY A 104 5.76 -23.68 -0.23
N LYS A 105 6.41 -23.67 0.95
CA LYS A 105 6.79 -22.41 1.58
C LYS A 105 7.92 -21.77 0.81
N TYR A 106 7.84 -20.49 0.57
CA TYR A 106 8.87 -19.78 -0.17
C TYR A 106 9.42 -18.55 0.58
N GLY A 107 10.63 -18.16 0.19
CA GLY A 107 11.21 -16.87 0.52
C GLY A 107 11.70 -16.17 -0.74
N ALA A 108 11.54 -14.87 -0.79
CA ALA A 108 11.90 -14.04 -1.93
C ALA A 108 12.47 -12.70 -1.52
N LEU A 109 13.13 -12.01 -2.45
CA LEU A 109 13.75 -10.70 -2.40
C LEU A 109 15.08 -10.63 -1.62
N GLY A 110 15.17 -11.10 -0.38
CA GLY A 110 16.32 -10.87 0.51
C GLY A 110 16.31 -9.50 1.21
N HIS A 111 15.22 -8.74 1.05
CA HIS A 111 14.90 -7.49 1.77
C HIS A 111 13.40 -7.30 1.78
N GLY A 112 12.88 -6.53 2.73
CA GLY A 112 11.45 -6.22 2.79
C GLY A 112 11.00 -5.28 1.69
N ILE A 113 9.71 -5.29 1.42
CA ILE A 113 9.04 -4.30 0.58
C ILE A 113 8.75 -3.08 1.45
N SER A 114 9.30 -1.94 1.04
CA SER A 114 9.09 -0.65 1.69
C SER A 114 8.34 0.29 0.76
N ASP A 115 7.55 1.17 1.32
CA ASP A 115 6.93 2.25 0.58
C ASP A 115 7.98 3.27 0.13
N VAL A 116 7.89 3.71 -1.14
CA VAL A 116 8.90 4.60 -1.75
C VAL A 116 8.82 6.03 -1.22
N ASP A 117 7.67 6.47 -0.75
CA ASP A 117 7.45 7.84 -0.28
C ASP A 117 7.78 7.98 1.21
N THR A 118 7.40 6.97 2.01
CA THR A 118 7.60 6.98 3.46
C THR A 118 8.88 6.26 3.90
N ALA A 119 9.49 5.44 3.02
CA ALA A 119 10.59 4.52 3.30
C ALA A 119 10.29 3.49 4.42
N GLY A 120 9.05 3.46 4.90
CA GLY A 120 8.59 2.51 5.91
C GLY A 120 8.42 1.10 5.32
N LEU A 121 8.72 0.07 6.13
CA LEU A 121 8.39 -1.31 5.76
C LEU A 121 6.87 -1.45 5.69
N LEU A 122 6.35 -1.97 4.56
CA LEU A 122 4.91 -2.13 4.39
C LEU A 122 4.38 -3.24 5.29
N ASP A 123 3.31 -2.95 6.01
CA ASP A 123 2.51 -3.95 6.72
C ASP A 123 1.57 -4.62 5.71
N ILE A 124 1.94 -5.83 5.28
CA ILE A 124 1.18 -6.59 4.28
C ILE A 124 0.23 -7.53 5.00
N GLN A 125 -1.07 -7.26 4.88
CA GLN A 125 -2.12 -8.15 5.41
C GLN A 125 -2.43 -9.27 4.44
N GLU A 126 -2.48 -8.95 3.14
CA GLU A 126 -2.68 -9.91 2.05
C GLU A 126 -1.83 -9.51 0.85
N GLY A 127 -1.19 -10.48 0.23
CA GLY A 127 -0.43 -10.26 -0.99
C GLY A 127 -0.51 -11.47 -1.91
N THR A 128 -0.42 -11.22 -3.21
CA THR A 128 -0.42 -12.28 -4.23
C THR A 128 0.90 -12.30 -4.97
N LEU A 129 1.49 -13.47 -5.07
CA LEU A 129 2.68 -13.72 -5.87
C LEU A 129 2.27 -14.10 -7.29
N TYR A 130 2.77 -13.35 -8.27
CA TYR A 130 2.51 -13.58 -9.69
C TYR A 130 3.79 -13.94 -10.43
N LYS A 131 3.65 -14.71 -11.51
CA LYS A 131 4.72 -14.86 -12.49
C LYS A 131 4.91 -13.54 -13.24
N ALA A 132 6.12 -12.99 -13.19
CA ALA A 132 6.47 -11.79 -13.91
C ALA A 132 7.22 -12.11 -15.21
N GLN A 133 7.02 -11.28 -16.24
CA GLN A 133 7.80 -11.32 -17.46
C GLN A 133 8.90 -10.26 -17.40
N ILE A 134 10.15 -10.66 -17.40
CA ILE A 134 11.28 -9.72 -17.44
C ILE A 134 11.43 -9.18 -18.86
N LEU A 135 11.42 -7.87 -18.98
CA LEU A 135 11.55 -7.14 -20.26
C LEU A 135 12.96 -6.59 -20.48
N ALA A 136 13.62 -6.16 -19.40
CA ALA A 136 14.97 -5.62 -19.46
C ALA A 136 15.74 -5.87 -18.16
N VAL A 137 17.05 -5.93 -18.29
CA VAL A 137 17.99 -6.06 -17.17
C VAL A 137 19.06 -4.99 -17.33
N SER A 138 19.11 -4.06 -16.40
CA SER A 138 20.22 -3.08 -16.28
C SER A 138 21.28 -3.66 -15.36
N ARG A 139 22.51 -3.81 -15.86
CA ARG A 139 23.63 -4.31 -15.05
C ARG A 139 24.05 -3.26 -14.02
N GLY A 140 24.23 -3.70 -12.79
CA GLY A 140 24.82 -2.87 -11.75
C GLY A 140 26.27 -2.51 -12.04
N SER A 141 26.69 -1.34 -11.57
CA SER A 141 28.07 -0.89 -11.54
C SER A 141 28.40 -0.35 -10.14
N ARG A 142 29.68 -0.06 -9.88
CA ARG A 142 30.08 0.44 -8.55
C ARG A 142 29.34 1.75 -8.22
N GLY A 143 28.52 1.69 -7.14
CA GLY A 143 27.68 2.82 -6.69
C GLY A 143 26.30 2.93 -7.36
N ASN A 144 26.03 2.11 -8.39
CA ASN A 144 24.72 2.04 -9.04
C ASN A 144 24.25 0.58 -9.04
N PRO A 145 23.25 0.20 -8.23
CA PRO A 145 22.68 -1.14 -8.26
C PRO A 145 22.05 -1.44 -9.61
N GLY A 146 22.07 -2.72 -9.98
CA GLY A 146 21.34 -3.18 -11.16
C GLY A 146 19.84 -3.13 -10.95
N GLU A 147 19.08 -3.13 -12.05
CA GLU A 147 17.63 -3.02 -12.04
C GLU A 147 17.01 -4.04 -12.98
N LEU A 148 15.90 -4.62 -12.57
CA LEU A 148 15.03 -5.48 -13.38
C LEU A 148 13.78 -4.67 -13.77
N ALA A 149 13.52 -4.56 -15.05
CA ALA A 149 12.26 -4.05 -15.56
C ALA A 149 11.42 -5.21 -16.11
N GLY A 150 10.15 -5.25 -15.77
CA GLY A 150 9.25 -6.32 -16.18
C GLY A 150 7.79 -5.92 -16.15
N MET A 151 6.94 -6.88 -16.51
CA MET A 151 5.49 -6.74 -16.53
C MET A 151 4.86 -7.84 -15.69
N ILE A 152 3.89 -7.47 -14.88
CA ILE A 152 3.01 -8.39 -14.15
C ILE A 152 1.68 -8.46 -14.89
N ARG A 153 1.22 -9.66 -15.21
CA ARG A 153 -0.12 -9.90 -15.74
C ARG A 153 -0.99 -10.40 -14.60
N TYR A 154 -1.97 -9.61 -14.21
CA TYR A 154 -2.89 -9.89 -13.11
C TYR A 154 -4.05 -10.79 -13.55
N ASP A 155 -3.73 -11.98 -14.05
CA ASP A 155 -4.71 -13.01 -14.35
C ASP A 155 -4.46 -14.25 -13.49
N ASN A 156 -5.49 -15.04 -13.26
CA ASN A 156 -5.44 -16.21 -12.38
C ASN A 156 -4.44 -17.27 -12.85
N SER A 157 -4.11 -17.32 -14.14
CA SER A 157 -3.15 -18.28 -14.69
C SER A 157 -1.71 -17.97 -14.31
N ASN A 158 -1.44 -16.73 -13.90
CA ASN A 158 -0.12 -16.27 -13.49
C ASN A 158 0.03 -16.21 -11.96
N VAL A 159 -1.00 -16.51 -11.19
CA VAL A 159 -0.90 -16.61 -9.73
C VAL A 159 -0.03 -17.81 -9.38
N LEU A 160 0.97 -17.59 -8.55
CA LEU A 160 1.90 -18.60 -8.05
C LEU A 160 1.63 -18.94 -6.58
N GLY A 161 1.11 -18.00 -5.82
CA GLY A 161 0.87 -18.18 -4.39
C GLY A 161 0.47 -16.90 -3.66
N SER A 162 0.45 -16.98 -2.34
CA SER A 162 0.14 -15.87 -1.45
C SER A 162 1.38 -15.37 -0.71
N ILE A 163 1.44 -14.06 -0.45
CA ILE A 163 2.40 -13.45 0.45
C ILE A 163 1.76 -13.38 1.83
N GLN A 164 2.43 -13.89 2.86
CA GLN A 164 1.93 -13.97 4.23
C GLN A 164 2.71 -13.09 5.19
N GLU A 165 3.96 -12.77 4.85
CA GLU A 165 4.83 -11.97 5.71
C GLU A 165 5.74 -11.08 4.85
N ASN A 166 5.89 -9.82 5.28
CA ASN A 166 6.90 -8.90 4.79
C ASN A 166 7.75 -8.43 5.96
N CYS A 167 9.01 -8.79 5.98
CA CYS A 167 9.93 -8.38 7.02
C CYS A 167 11.24 -7.87 6.43
N LYS A 168 12.15 -7.38 7.27
CA LYS A 168 13.43 -6.80 6.82
C LYS A 168 14.29 -7.76 5.99
N ASN A 169 14.09 -9.08 6.14
CA ASN A 169 14.88 -10.11 5.48
C ASN A 169 14.27 -10.58 4.15
N GLY A 170 13.05 -10.16 3.81
CA GLY A 170 12.36 -10.56 2.60
C GLY A 170 10.86 -10.71 2.77
N ILE A 171 10.24 -11.29 1.75
CA ILE A 171 8.84 -11.72 1.78
C ILE A 171 8.77 -13.23 1.85
N TYR A 172 7.79 -13.72 2.57
CA TYR A 172 7.56 -15.15 2.79
C TYR A 172 6.09 -15.48 2.57
N GLY A 173 5.82 -16.72 2.15
CA GLY A 173 4.46 -17.14 1.91
C GLY A 173 4.36 -18.58 1.45
N GLN A 174 3.24 -18.88 0.81
CA GLN A 174 2.89 -20.22 0.36
C GLN A 174 2.59 -20.21 -1.13
N MET A 175 3.13 -21.18 -1.87
CA MET A 175 2.80 -21.40 -3.29
C MET A 175 2.40 -22.86 -3.54
N ASP A 176 1.68 -23.08 -4.64
CA ASP A 176 1.38 -24.42 -5.12
C ASP A 176 2.63 -24.99 -5.80
N LEU A 177 3.03 -26.21 -5.40
CA LEU A 177 4.19 -26.89 -5.99
C LEU A 177 4.02 -27.21 -7.48
N SER A 178 2.78 -27.36 -7.96
CA SER A 178 2.49 -27.51 -9.39
C SER A 178 2.85 -26.25 -10.18
N ASP A 179 2.79 -25.07 -9.53
CA ASP A 179 3.14 -23.78 -10.11
C ASP A 179 4.65 -23.49 -10.01
N ALA A 180 5.33 -24.04 -9.00
CA ALA A 180 6.79 -23.99 -8.91
C ALA A 180 7.49 -24.60 -10.14
N GLN A 181 6.91 -25.66 -10.72
CA GLN A 181 7.43 -26.28 -11.94
C GLN A 181 7.30 -25.40 -13.19
N LYS A 182 6.41 -24.40 -13.16
CA LYS A 182 6.25 -23.42 -14.25
C LYS A 182 7.33 -22.33 -14.26
N LEU A 183 8.17 -22.30 -13.24
CA LEU A 183 9.26 -21.31 -13.09
C LEU A 183 10.60 -21.79 -13.66
N SER A 184 10.69 -23.07 -14.04
CA SER A 184 11.90 -23.69 -14.61
C SER A 184 11.99 -23.52 -16.14
#